data_782fd6144f6ead8e7ed2a791f87c562c
#
_entry.id   782fd6144f6ead8e7ed2a791f87c562c
#
_cell.length_a   1.000
_cell.length_b   1.000
_cell.length_c   1.000
_cell.angle_alpha   90.00
_cell.angle_beta   90.00
_cell.angle_gamma   90.00
#
_symmetry.space_group_name_H-M   'P 1'
#
loop_
_entity.id
_entity.type
_entity.pdbx_description
1 polymer ?
#
loop_
_entity_poly.entity_id
_entity_poly.type
_entity_poly.pdbx_seq_one_letter_code
_entity_poly.pdbx_strand_id
1 'polypeptide(L)'
;FPMNPTTNYDVIIIGAGPSGIFCAYELIQKKPGMKILMVEKGRPIEKRVCPKRTTKACVGCKPCSITTGFAGAGAFSDGKLSLSPDVGGNLPEILGYDKTVELLKESDNIYLKFGADTNVYGVDKQKEIEEIRRKALGANLKLIECPIRHLGTEEGYKIYTRLQEHLLAQGITMEFNTMVRDIIIEGD
;
A
#
# COMPACT_ATOMS: atom_id res chain seq x y z
N PHE A 1 8.81 8.43 23.58
CA PHE A 1 7.77 8.73 24.56
C PHE A 1 7.28 7.41 25.11
N PRO A 2 7.20 7.19 26.43
CA PRO A 2 6.53 6.03 26.97
C PRO A 2 5.04 6.13 26.60
N MET A 3 4.51 5.08 25.96
CA MET A 3 3.06 4.94 25.79
C MET A 3 2.41 5.04 27.17
N ASN A 4 1.37 5.84 27.28
CA ASN A 4 0.61 5.92 28.52
C ASN A 4 0.01 4.53 28.78
N PRO A 5 0.39 3.79 29.83
CA PRO A 5 0.04 2.39 30.02
C PRO A 5 -1.45 2.11 30.23
N THR A 6 -2.28 3.15 30.13
CA THR A 6 -3.73 3.06 30.38
C THR A 6 -4.61 3.37 29.16
N THR A 7 -4.02 3.56 27.97
CA THR A 7 -4.83 3.83 26.77
C THR A 7 -5.25 2.51 26.13
N ASN A 8 -6.54 2.19 26.18
CA ASN A 8 -7.12 1.02 25.54
C ASN A 8 -7.49 1.34 24.10
N TYR A 9 -7.12 0.46 23.18
CA TYR A 9 -7.51 0.48 21.77
C TYR A 9 -8.34 -0.78 21.46
N ASP A 10 -9.30 -0.63 20.55
CA ASP A 10 -10.10 -1.76 20.06
C ASP A 10 -9.31 -2.60 19.06
N VAL A 11 -8.42 -1.92 18.28
CA VAL A 11 -7.55 -2.55 17.28
C VAL A 11 -6.17 -1.90 17.30
N ILE A 12 -5.14 -2.74 17.19
CA ILE A 12 -3.76 -2.31 16.97
C ILE A 12 -3.29 -2.86 15.64
N ILE A 13 -2.88 -1.97 14.73
CA ILE A 13 -2.32 -2.31 13.42
C ILE A 13 -0.81 -2.16 13.48
N ILE A 14 -0.09 -3.25 13.26
CA ILE A 14 1.39 -3.26 13.27
C ILE A 14 1.89 -3.13 11.83
N GLY A 15 2.45 -1.97 11.53
CA GLY A 15 2.97 -1.60 10.22
C GLY A 15 2.02 -0.72 9.43
N ALA A 16 2.55 0.40 8.93
CA ALA A 16 1.86 1.37 8.08
C ALA A 16 2.22 1.21 6.59
N GLY A 17 2.42 -0.02 6.14
CA GLY A 17 2.48 -0.36 4.72
C GLY A 17 1.07 -0.35 4.09
N PRO A 18 0.93 -0.61 2.77
CA PRO A 18 -0.37 -0.61 2.10
C PRO A 18 -1.43 -1.45 2.81
N SER A 19 -1.10 -2.66 3.24
CA SER A 19 -2.05 -3.54 3.96
C SER A 19 -2.57 -2.91 5.25
N GLY A 20 -1.69 -2.31 6.08
CA GLY A 20 -2.09 -1.64 7.32
C GLY A 20 -2.93 -0.40 7.06
N ILE A 21 -2.56 0.39 6.05
CA ILE A 21 -3.30 1.59 5.63
C ILE A 21 -4.72 1.22 5.17
N PHE A 22 -4.86 0.22 4.30
CA PHE A 22 -6.16 -0.22 3.81
C PHE A 22 -6.99 -0.90 4.89
N CYS A 23 -6.36 -1.67 5.78
CA CYS A 23 -7.04 -2.22 6.98
C CYS A 23 -7.62 -1.09 7.84
N ALA A 24 -6.84 -0.07 8.16
CA ALA A 24 -7.29 1.09 8.92
C ALA A 24 -8.43 1.81 8.19
N TYR A 25 -8.28 2.05 6.89
CA TYR A 25 -9.30 2.70 6.06
C TYR A 25 -10.63 1.95 6.11
N GLU A 26 -10.62 0.64 5.91
CA GLU A 26 -11.83 -0.19 5.94
C GLU A 26 -12.48 -0.22 7.32
N LEU A 27 -11.68 -0.31 8.39
CA LEU A 27 -12.21 -0.34 9.75
C LEU A 27 -12.97 0.94 10.10
N ILE A 28 -12.44 2.12 9.77
CA ILE A 28 -13.11 3.39 10.04
C ILE A 28 -14.40 3.56 9.22
N GLN A 29 -14.46 2.99 8.01
CA GLN A 29 -15.67 3.01 7.18
C GLN A 29 -16.74 2.07 7.73
N LYS A 30 -16.34 0.85 8.13
CA LYS A 30 -17.29 -0.19 8.57
C LYS A 30 -17.70 -0.07 10.04
N LYS A 31 -16.84 0.52 10.88
CA LYS A 31 -17.09 0.69 12.33
C LYS A 31 -16.63 2.07 12.80
N PRO A 32 -17.38 3.14 12.48
CA PRO A 32 -17.08 4.48 12.96
C PRO A 32 -16.98 4.53 14.49
N GLY A 33 -15.99 5.27 15.00
CA GLY A 33 -15.76 5.42 16.44
C GLY A 33 -14.87 4.36 17.08
N MET A 34 -14.40 3.37 16.30
CA MET A 34 -13.40 2.40 16.78
C MET A 34 -12.08 3.10 17.11
N LYS A 35 -11.53 2.81 18.28
CA LYS A 35 -10.22 3.32 18.70
C LYS A 35 -9.11 2.48 18.08
N ILE A 36 -8.44 3.03 17.09
CA ILE A 36 -7.40 2.32 16.34
C ILE A 36 -6.04 2.95 16.62
N LEU A 37 -5.06 2.11 16.97
CA LEU A 37 -3.65 2.46 17.01
C LEU A 37 -2.93 1.82 15.83
N MET A 38 -2.19 2.62 15.07
CA MET A 38 -1.27 2.15 14.04
C MET A 38 0.16 2.40 14.49
N VAL A 39 0.98 1.34 14.56
CA VAL A 39 2.37 1.41 15.00
C VAL A 39 3.29 1.13 13.82
N GLU A 40 4.21 2.07 13.53
CA GLU A 40 5.14 1.96 12.41
C GLU A 40 6.58 2.20 12.89
N LYS A 41 7.48 1.30 12.53
CA LYS A 41 8.90 1.41 12.92
C LYS A 41 9.67 2.51 12.21
N GLY A 42 9.16 2.98 11.08
CA GLY A 42 9.76 4.07 10.31
C GLY A 42 9.06 5.41 10.54
N ARG A 43 9.27 6.33 9.63
CA ARG A 43 8.83 7.73 9.74
C ARG A 43 7.48 7.95 9.05
N PRO A 44 6.74 9.00 9.46
CA PRO A 44 5.59 9.47 8.70
C PRO A 44 6.03 9.92 7.30
N ILE A 45 5.09 10.00 6.37
CA ILE A 45 5.41 10.17 4.93
C ILE A 45 6.24 11.43 4.67
N GLU A 46 5.93 12.54 5.31
CA GLU A 46 6.60 13.84 5.11
C GLU A 46 8.06 13.86 5.63
N LYS A 47 8.42 12.93 6.53
CA LYS A 47 9.78 12.80 7.09
C LYS A 47 10.59 11.69 6.44
N ARG A 48 10.04 11.01 5.43
CA ARG A 48 10.72 9.95 4.70
C ARG A 48 11.62 10.53 3.63
N VAL A 49 12.86 10.83 3.97
CA VAL A 49 13.88 11.34 3.04
C VAL A 49 15.06 10.39 3.01
N CYS A 50 15.49 9.99 1.80
CA CYS A 50 16.71 9.20 1.61
C CYS A 50 17.93 10.13 1.51
N PRO A 51 18.91 10.03 2.42
CA PRO A 51 20.12 10.85 2.37
C PRO A 51 20.93 10.71 1.07
N LYS A 52 20.82 9.55 0.39
CA LYS A 52 21.49 9.32 -0.90
C LYS A 52 21.19 10.40 -1.95
N ARG A 53 20.03 11.07 -1.85
CA ARG A 53 19.69 12.17 -2.77
C ARG A 53 20.72 13.31 -2.70
N THR A 54 21.26 13.57 -1.51
CA THR A 54 22.27 14.61 -1.25
C THR A 54 23.69 14.05 -1.24
N THR A 55 23.91 12.94 -0.52
CA THR A 55 25.25 12.35 -0.33
C THR A 55 25.77 11.58 -1.55
N LYS A 56 24.88 11.29 -2.55
CA LYS A 56 25.13 10.45 -3.73
C LYS A 56 25.48 8.98 -3.40
N ALA A 57 25.73 8.65 -2.15
CA ALA A 57 26.02 7.31 -1.66
C ALA A 57 25.01 6.86 -0.58
N CYS A 58 24.77 5.56 -0.49
CA CYS A 58 23.91 5.01 0.57
C CYS A 58 24.67 5.06 1.91
N VAL A 59 24.04 5.67 2.92
CA VAL A 59 24.63 5.81 4.27
C VAL A 59 24.17 4.71 5.25
N GLY A 60 23.44 3.70 4.78
CA GLY A 60 23.05 2.54 5.60
C GLY A 60 22.05 2.88 6.73
N CYS A 61 21.07 3.74 6.49
CA CYS A 61 20.08 4.13 7.52
C CYS A 61 19.37 2.92 8.14
N LYS A 62 19.13 2.98 9.43
CA LYS A 62 18.40 1.95 10.21
C LYS A 62 17.27 2.62 11.02
N PRO A 63 15.99 2.43 10.63
CA PRO A 63 15.50 1.75 9.42
C PRO A 63 15.74 2.52 8.13
N CYS A 64 15.74 1.81 6.99
CA CYS A 64 15.90 2.42 5.67
C CYS A 64 14.68 3.27 5.32
N SER A 65 14.87 4.56 5.04
CA SER A 65 13.78 5.48 4.73
C SER A 65 13.03 5.16 3.42
N ILE A 66 13.65 4.39 2.49
CA ILE A 66 12.99 3.98 1.24
C ILE A 66 12.01 2.84 1.47
N THR A 67 12.39 1.85 2.29
CA THR A 67 11.58 0.62 2.45
C THR A 67 10.68 0.65 3.67
N THR A 68 10.93 1.55 4.62
CA THR A 68 10.31 1.54 5.95
C THR A 68 9.71 2.91 6.28
N GLY A 69 8.52 2.92 6.86
CA GLY A 69 7.73 4.11 7.16
C GLY A 69 6.36 4.06 6.50
N PHE A 70 5.55 5.11 6.70
CA PHE A 70 4.21 5.18 6.13
C PHE A 70 4.21 4.92 4.62
N ALA A 71 3.29 4.10 4.15
CA ALA A 71 3.18 3.57 2.79
C ALA A 71 4.27 2.54 2.38
N GLY A 72 5.14 2.11 3.30
CA GLY A 72 6.14 1.08 3.02
C GLY A 72 7.05 1.41 1.83
N ALA A 73 7.50 0.40 1.09
CA ALA A 73 8.33 0.58 -0.10
C ALA A 73 7.56 1.24 -1.26
N GLY A 74 6.23 1.13 -1.28
CA GLY A 74 5.36 1.69 -2.33
C GLY A 74 5.50 3.20 -2.50
N ALA A 75 5.77 3.94 -1.41
CA ALA A 75 5.95 5.40 -1.46
C ALA A 75 7.15 5.87 -2.30
N PHE A 76 8.10 4.99 -2.59
CA PHE A 76 9.32 5.31 -3.35
C PHE A 76 9.49 4.45 -4.60
N SER A 77 8.48 3.67 -4.95
CA SER A 77 8.41 2.96 -6.23
C SER A 77 7.81 3.86 -7.31
N ASP A 78 7.83 3.40 -8.55
CA ASP A 78 7.08 4.04 -9.63
C ASP A 78 5.55 3.81 -9.53
N GLY A 79 5.09 3.08 -8.52
CA GLY A 79 3.69 2.96 -8.15
C GLY A 79 2.82 2.31 -9.22
N LYS A 80 3.22 1.15 -9.72
CA LYS A 80 2.39 0.36 -10.64
C LYS A 80 1.40 -0.49 -9.86
N LEU A 81 0.11 -0.22 -10.04
CA LEU A 81 -0.96 -1.05 -9.52
C LEU A 81 -1.39 -2.03 -10.60
N SER A 82 -1.17 -3.32 -10.36
CA SER A 82 -1.71 -4.39 -11.18
C SER A 82 -3.22 -4.53 -10.91
N LEU A 83 -4.02 -4.43 -11.95
CA LEU A 83 -5.49 -4.55 -11.87
C LEU A 83 -5.98 -5.92 -12.35
N SER A 84 -5.08 -6.89 -12.44
CA SER A 84 -5.38 -8.25 -12.87
C SER A 84 -5.24 -9.22 -11.70
N PRO A 85 -6.23 -10.12 -11.48
CA PRO A 85 -6.11 -11.19 -10.49
C PRO A 85 -5.09 -12.27 -10.88
N ASP A 86 -4.67 -12.29 -12.16
CA ASP A 86 -3.71 -13.27 -12.69
C ASP A 86 -2.24 -12.88 -12.42
N VAL A 87 -2.01 -11.72 -11.81
CA VAL A 87 -0.66 -11.19 -11.54
C VAL A 87 -0.54 -10.71 -10.09
N GLY A 88 0.51 -11.13 -9.41
CA GLY A 88 0.82 -10.62 -8.06
C GLY A 88 0.54 -11.59 -6.92
N GLY A 89 0.48 -12.87 -7.21
CA GLY A 89 0.31 -13.93 -6.21
C GLY A 89 -0.86 -14.86 -6.54
N ASN A 90 -1.27 -15.64 -5.56
CA ASN A 90 -2.29 -16.68 -5.70
C ASN A 90 -3.57 -16.36 -4.90
N LEU A 91 -3.92 -15.10 -4.77
CA LEU A 91 -5.12 -14.67 -4.07
C LEU A 91 -6.42 -15.29 -4.61
N PRO A 92 -6.57 -15.51 -5.95
CA PRO A 92 -7.72 -16.23 -6.50
C PRO A 92 -7.88 -17.67 -6.01
N GLU A 93 -6.78 -18.36 -5.66
CA GLU A 93 -6.83 -19.72 -5.09
C GLU A 93 -7.41 -19.72 -3.66
N ILE A 94 -7.24 -18.61 -2.93
CA ILE A 94 -7.66 -18.47 -1.54
C ILE A 94 -9.09 -17.94 -1.43
N LEU A 95 -9.43 -16.92 -2.22
CA LEU A 95 -10.69 -16.17 -2.11
C LEU A 95 -11.67 -16.43 -3.25
N GLY A 96 -11.23 -17.11 -4.30
CA GLY A 96 -11.94 -17.19 -5.58
C GLY A 96 -11.66 -16.01 -6.51
N TYR A 97 -11.84 -16.24 -7.81
CA TYR A 97 -11.51 -15.26 -8.85
C TYR A 97 -12.35 -13.98 -8.73
N ASP A 98 -13.66 -14.12 -8.66
CA ASP A 98 -14.60 -13.00 -8.61
C ASP A 98 -14.38 -12.10 -7.40
N LYS A 99 -14.13 -12.70 -6.23
CA LYS A 99 -13.84 -11.94 -5.01
C LYS A 99 -12.51 -11.20 -5.10
N THR A 100 -11.52 -11.80 -5.76
CA THR A 100 -10.23 -11.13 -6.00
C THR A 100 -10.40 -9.93 -6.93
N VAL A 101 -11.18 -10.05 -8.00
CA VAL A 101 -11.50 -8.94 -8.91
C VAL A 101 -12.21 -7.81 -8.17
N GLU A 102 -13.20 -8.14 -7.33
CA GLU A 102 -13.90 -7.16 -6.49
C GLU A 102 -12.93 -6.38 -5.60
N LEU A 103 -12.06 -7.07 -4.86
CA LEU A 103 -11.11 -6.45 -3.94
C LEU A 103 -10.05 -5.59 -4.67
N LEU A 104 -9.59 -6.02 -5.84
CA LEU A 104 -8.70 -5.21 -6.67
C LEU A 104 -9.38 -3.92 -7.11
N LYS A 105 -10.64 -3.99 -7.52
CA LYS A 105 -11.44 -2.83 -7.91
C LYS A 105 -11.69 -1.89 -6.73
N GLU A 106 -12.00 -2.42 -5.55
CA GLU A 106 -12.16 -1.62 -4.33
C GLU A 106 -10.86 -0.90 -3.97
N SER A 107 -9.73 -1.61 -4.02
CA SER A 107 -8.41 -1.04 -3.77
C SER A 107 -8.07 0.07 -4.78
N ASP A 108 -8.32 -0.14 -6.06
CA ASP A 108 -8.12 0.85 -7.11
C ASP A 108 -8.99 2.10 -6.90
N ASN A 109 -10.26 1.92 -6.52
CA ASN A 109 -11.17 3.00 -6.21
C ASN A 109 -10.69 3.86 -5.04
N ILE A 110 -10.04 3.27 -4.04
CA ILE A 110 -9.44 4.03 -2.93
C ILE A 110 -8.31 4.91 -3.48
N TYR A 111 -7.40 4.38 -4.29
CA TYR A 111 -6.35 5.19 -4.90
C TYR A 111 -6.92 6.33 -5.76
N LEU A 112 -7.96 6.06 -6.56
CA LEU A 112 -8.66 7.08 -7.35
C LEU A 112 -9.28 8.17 -6.47
N LYS A 113 -9.93 7.80 -5.37
CA LYS A 113 -10.51 8.73 -4.39
C LYS A 113 -9.45 9.68 -3.81
N PHE A 114 -8.22 9.20 -3.63
CA PHE A 114 -7.10 10.00 -3.12
C PHE A 114 -6.26 10.64 -4.21
N GLY A 115 -6.72 10.64 -5.45
CA GLY A 115 -6.19 11.45 -6.56
C GLY A 115 -5.24 10.72 -7.49
N ALA A 116 -5.35 9.40 -7.60
CA ALA A 116 -4.69 8.67 -8.67
C ALA A 116 -5.25 9.06 -10.03
N ASP A 117 -4.42 9.03 -11.07
CA ASP A 117 -4.82 9.26 -12.45
C ASP A 117 -5.82 8.17 -12.88
N THR A 118 -6.85 8.56 -13.63
CA THR A 118 -7.87 7.65 -14.16
C THR A 118 -7.36 6.78 -15.30
N ASN A 119 -6.21 7.09 -15.87
CA ASN A 119 -5.64 6.36 -17.00
C ASN A 119 -5.22 4.94 -16.61
N VAL A 120 -5.58 3.97 -17.43
CA VAL A 120 -5.20 2.55 -17.29
C VAL A 120 -4.43 2.12 -18.53
N TYR A 121 -3.22 1.63 -18.34
CA TYR A 121 -2.39 1.13 -19.42
C TYR A 121 -2.69 -0.34 -19.71
N GLY A 122 -2.52 -0.72 -20.97
CA GLY A 122 -2.73 -2.11 -21.41
C GLY A 122 -4.17 -2.44 -21.78
N VAL A 123 -5.05 -1.44 -21.96
CA VAL A 123 -6.45 -1.63 -22.34
C VAL A 123 -6.81 -1.03 -23.72
N ASP A 124 -6.06 -0.03 -24.20
CA ASP A 124 -6.46 0.79 -25.35
C ASP A 124 -5.95 0.25 -26.71
N LYS A 125 -4.92 -0.60 -26.70
CA LYS A 125 -4.18 -1.02 -27.89
C LYS A 125 -4.42 -2.49 -28.24
N GLN A 126 -5.66 -2.88 -28.37
CA GLN A 126 -6.06 -4.28 -28.55
C GLN A 126 -5.38 -4.97 -29.75
N LYS A 127 -5.20 -4.26 -30.88
CA LYS A 127 -4.50 -4.81 -32.05
C LYS A 127 -3.04 -5.13 -31.78
N GLU A 128 -2.33 -4.20 -31.11
CA GLU A 128 -0.94 -4.38 -30.73
C GLU A 128 -0.78 -5.52 -29.71
N ILE A 129 -1.69 -5.59 -28.73
CA ILE A 129 -1.74 -6.66 -27.71
C ILE A 129 -1.93 -8.01 -28.40
N GLU A 130 -2.85 -8.11 -29.34
CA GLU A 130 -3.13 -9.35 -30.08
C GLU A 130 -1.94 -9.80 -30.92
N GLU A 131 -1.22 -8.86 -31.55
CA GLU A 131 0.02 -9.17 -32.27
C GLU A 131 1.10 -9.72 -31.34
N ILE A 132 1.27 -9.12 -30.15
CA ILE A 132 2.23 -9.57 -29.14
C ILE A 132 1.82 -10.97 -28.65
N ARG A 133 0.53 -11.19 -28.38
CA ARG A 133 0.00 -12.50 -27.96
C ARG A 133 0.32 -13.58 -28.99
N ARG A 134 0.09 -13.31 -30.29
CA ARG A 134 0.40 -14.24 -31.37
C ARG A 134 1.88 -14.54 -31.47
N LYS A 135 2.76 -13.53 -31.34
CA LYS A 135 4.21 -13.72 -31.33
C LYS A 135 4.66 -14.54 -30.13
N ALA A 136 4.10 -14.27 -28.95
CA ALA A 136 4.39 -15.02 -27.74
C ALA A 136 4.03 -16.50 -27.89
N LEU A 137 2.83 -16.80 -28.38
CA LEU A 137 2.40 -18.19 -28.66
C LEU A 137 3.33 -18.90 -29.64
N GLY A 138 3.79 -18.23 -30.70
CA GLY A 138 4.77 -18.78 -31.66
C GLY A 138 6.14 -19.07 -31.02
N ALA A 139 6.45 -18.47 -29.88
CA ALA A 139 7.67 -18.70 -29.10
C ALA A 139 7.44 -19.61 -27.87
N ASN A 140 6.31 -20.30 -27.77
CA ASN A 140 5.88 -21.07 -26.59
C ASN A 140 5.80 -20.24 -25.31
N LEU A 141 5.45 -18.96 -25.43
CA LEU A 141 5.21 -18.06 -24.30
C LEU A 141 3.73 -17.72 -24.23
N LYS A 142 3.25 -17.41 -23.02
CA LYS A 142 1.89 -16.93 -22.77
C LYS A 142 1.93 -15.47 -22.34
N LEU A 143 1.25 -14.60 -23.08
CA LEU A 143 1.02 -13.23 -22.62
C LEU A 143 -0.07 -13.25 -21.55
N ILE A 144 0.23 -12.73 -20.37
CA ILE A 144 -0.74 -12.49 -19.30
C ILE A 144 -1.20 -11.04 -19.38
N GLU A 145 -2.49 -10.83 -19.51
CA GLU A 145 -3.07 -9.49 -19.52
C GLU A 145 -3.01 -8.90 -18.11
N CYS A 146 -2.37 -7.76 -18.00
CA CYS A 146 -2.22 -7.05 -16.75
C CYS A 146 -2.47 -5.56 -16.95
N PRO A 147 -3.72 -5.10 -16.92
CA PRO A 147 -4.02 -3.68 -16.89
C PRO A 147 -3.32 -3.04 -15.70
N ILE A 148 -2.69 -1.89 -15.93
CA ILE A 148 -1.88 -1.20 -14.92
C ILE A 148 -2.35 0.24 -14.77
N ARG A 149 -2.62 0.66 -13.52
CA ARG A 149 -2.66 2.07 -13.15
C ARG A 149 -1.29 2.49 -12.65
N HIS A 150 -0.75 3.55 -13.23
CA HIS A 150 0.55 4.07 -12.87
C HIS A 150 0.38 5.31 -11.98
N LEU A 151 0.74 5.20 -10.71
CA LEU A 151 0.66 6.33 -9.77
C LEU A 151 1.81 7.33 -10.01
N GLY A 152 2.98 6.82 -10.42
CA GLY A 152 4.21 7.62 -10.49
C GLY A 152 4.77 7.94 -9.10
N THR A 153 6.04 8.33 -9.04
CA THR A 153 6.72 8.56 -7.76
C THR A 153 6.22 9.82 -7.04
N GLU A 154 6.01 10.91 -7.77
CA GLU A 154 5.60 12.19 -7.17
C GLU A 154 4.11 12.18 -6.80
N GLU A 155 3.25 11.71 -7.70
CA GLU A 155 1.82 11.61 -7.41
C GLU A 155 1.52 10.53 -6.36
N GLY A 156 2.25 9.41 -6.37
CA GLY A 156 2.17 8.40 -5.33
C GLY A 156 2.47 8.98 -3.94
N TYR A 157 3.48 9.82 -3.83
CA TYR A 157 3.77 10.53 -2.58
C TYR A 157 2.58 11.40 -2.12
N LYS A 158 1.97 12.17 -3.02
CA LYS A 158 0.81 13.02 -2.70
C LYS A 158 -0.40 12.21 -2.29
N ILE A 159 -0.66 11.09 -2.96
CA ILE A 159 -1.75 10.17 -2.64
C ILE A 159 -1.58 9.61 -1.22
N TYR A 160 -0.39 9.11 -0.90
CA TYR A 160 -0.11 8.59 0.44
C TYR A 160 -0.11 9.67 1.52
N THR A 161 0.28 10.91 1.19
CA THR A 161 0.14 12.05 2.12
C THR A 161 -1.33 12.29 2.45
N ARG A 162 -2.21 12.35 1.44
CA ARG A 162 -3.66 12.52 1.64
C ARG A 162 -4.28 11.35 2.41
N LEU A 163 -3.81 10.12 2.18
CA LEU A 163 -4.24 8.95 2.94
C LEU A 163 -3.84 9.05 4.41
N GLN A 164 -2.60 9.43 4.71
CA GLN A 164 -2.14 9.63 6.09
C GLN A 164 -2.98 10.72 6.79
N GLU A 165 -3.15 11.86 6.15
CA GLU A 165 -3.96 12.98 6.68
C GLU A 165 -5.41 12.57 6.91
N HIS A 166 -6.00 11.83 5.98
CA HIS A 166 -7.36 11.31 6.12
C HIS A 166 -7.51 10.39 7.32
N LEU A 167 -6.61 9.42 7.49
CA LEU A 167 -6.66 8.49 8.61
C LEU A 167 -6.50 9.20 9.95
N LEU A 168 -5.60 10.18 10.04
CA LEU A 168 -5.42 11.01 11.23
C LEU A 168 -6.67 11.84 11.52
N ALA A 169 -7.27 12.46 10.51
CA ALA A 169 -8.51 13.24 10.65
C ALA A 169 -9.71 12.38 11.10
N GLN A 170 -9.69 11.07 10.79
CA GLN A 170 -10.70 10.11 11.25
C GLN A 170 -10.42 9.58 12.67
N GLY A 171 -9.40 10.08 13.36
CA GLY A 171 -9.10 9.77 14.76
C GLY A 171 -8.20 8.54 14.97
N ILE A 172 -7.55 8.03 13.91
CA ILE A 172 -6.55 6.98 14.08
C ILE A 172 -5.32 7.56 14.77
N THR A 173 -4.90 6.93 15.86
CA THR A 173 -3.63 7.25 16.52
C THR A 173 -2.49 6.57 15.75
N MET A 174 -1.46 7.33 15.38
CA MET A 174 -0.29 6.79 14.68
C MET A 174 0.98 7.01 15.49
N GLU A 175 1.67 5.92 15.81
CA GLU A 175 2.97 5.93 16.49
C GLU A 175 4.07 5.56 15.50
N PHE A 176 4.88 6.54 15.15
CA PHE A 176 6.02 6.38 14.24
C PHE A 176 7.34 6.20 14.99
N ASN A 177 8.37 5.68 14.30
CA ASN A 177 9.68 5.35 14.87
C ASN A 177 9.57 4.38 16.06
N THR A 178 8.51 3.59 16.08
CA THR A 178 8.17 2.66 17.16
C THR A 178 8.14 1.24 16.62
N MET A 179 9.04 0.41 17.13
CA MET A 179 9.14 -0.98 16.75
C MET A 179 8.45 -1.87 17.77
N VAL A 180 7.41 -2.56 17.35
CA VAL A 180 6.79 -3.63 18.15
C VAL A 180 7.78 -4.81 18.21
N ARG A 181 8.05 -5.29 19.41
CA ARG A 181 8.98 -6.41 19.64
C ARG A 181 8.26 -7.69 20.00
N ASP A 182 7.15 -7.55 20.74
CA ASP A 182 6.40 -8.70 21.23
C ASP A 182 4.94 -8.32 21.50
N ILE A 183 4.08 -9.31 21.59
CA ILE A 183 2.69 -9.20 21.99
C ILE A 183 2.53 -10.04 23.25
N ILE A 184 2.21 -9.40 24.36
CA ILE A 184 2.00 -10.06 25.64
C ILE A 184 0.50 -10.35 25.78
N ILE A 185 0.16 -11.60 25.94
CA ILE A 185 -1.21 -12.04 26.19
C ILE A 185 -1.33 -12.31 27.69
N GLU A 186 -2.20 -11.57 28.37
CA GLU A 186 -2.48 -11.74 29.79
C GLU A 186 -3.88 -12.36 29.97
N GLY A 187 -3.94 -13.42 30.70
CA GLY A 187 -5.18 -14.16 30.98
C GLY A 187 -5.44 -15.31 30.00
N ASP A 188 -6.18 -16.32 30.47
CA ASP A 188 -6.69 -17.45 29.68
C ASP A 188 -7.89 -17.02 28.82
#